data_74b01588f53e3e98a005a09fad3f718b
#
_entry.id   74b01588f53e3e98a005a09fad3f718b
#
_cell.length_a   1.000
_cell.length_b   1.000
_cell.length_c   1.000
_cell.angle_alpha   90.00
_cell.angle_beta   90.00
_cell.angle_gamma   90.00
#
_symmetry.space_group_name_H-M   'P 1'
#
loop_
_entity.id
_entity.type
_entity.pdbx_description
1 polymer ?
#
loop_
_entity_poly.entity_id
_entity_poly.type
_entity_poly.pdbx_seq_one_letter_code
_entity_poly.pdbx_strand_id
1 'polypeptide(L)'
;MPTDTGAWREFRQITTTRGGNTVHCYLVWDEVTREAALFDTGFEAEPIFKLLEENGAELKHLFITHSHYDHIEALAPLRERFPTLRIHTDMKGAPPQNKNRRNDCVHVGSLRVTNRETPGHAEDGVTYIIGNWPEDAPHVAVVGDAIFAGSMGGAKEHGELAKAKVREQILSLPPDTLICAGHGPLTTVAQERAANPFF
;
A
#
# COMPACT_ATOMS: atom_id res chain seq x y z
N MET A 1 18.65 7.24 -9.41
CA MET A 1 17.38 6.59 -9.67
C MET A 1 17.60 5.08 -9.59
N PRO A 2 17.20 4.37 -8.56
CA PRO A 2 17.17 2.92 -8.61
C PRO A 2 15.87 2.52 -9.30
N THR A 3 15.88 2.39 -10.61
CA THR A 3 14.75 1.92 -11.41
C THR A 3 14.87 0.46 -11.79
N ASP A 4 15.80 -0.26 -11.19
CA ASP A 4 15.91 -1.71 -11.41
C ASP A 4 15.39 -2.43 -10.16
N THR A 5 14.08 -2.59 -10.12
CA THR A 5 13.39 -3.48 -9.18
C THR A 5 13.48 -4.93 -9.68
N GLY A 6 14.64 -5.38 -10.09
CA GLY A 6 14.87 -6.70 -10.71
C GLY A 6 14.26 -7.91 -10.00
N ALA A 7 13.77 -7.73 -8.77
CA ALA A 7 13.01 -8.70 -8.00
C ALA A 7 11.47 -8.52 -8.09
N TRP A 8 10.98 -7.41 -8.66
CA TRP A 8 9.56 -7.04 -8.63
C TRP A 8 9.07 -6.62 -10.02
N ARG A 9 9.25 -7.46 -11.03
CA ARG A 9 8.77 -7.20 -12.40
C ARG A 9 7.27 -6.98 -12.47
N GLU A 10 6.53 -7.52 -11.52
CA GLU A 10 5.07 -7.52 -11.39
C GLU A 10 4.56 -6.46 -10.40
N PHE A 11 5.37 -5.48 -10.04
CA PHE A 11 4.97 -4.35 -9.19
C PHE A 11 4.86 -3.07 -10.03
N ARG A 12 3.74 -2.37 -9.92
CA ARG A 12 3.50 -1.11 -10.64
C ARG A 12 2.95 -0.03 -9.71
N GLN A 13 3.59 1.12 -9.73
CA GLN A 13 3.01 2.34 -9.20
C GLN A 13 2.09 2.96 -10.24
N ILE A 14 0.85 3.23 -9.85
CA ILE A 14 -0.15 3.92 -10.65
C ILE A 14 -0.36 5.29 -10.02
N THR A 15 -0.22 6.34 -10.80
CA THR A 15 -0.36 7.72 -10.34
C THR A 15 -1.60 8.33 -10.97
N THR A 16 -2.50 8.84 -10.15
CA THR A 16 -3.69 9.57 -10.61
C THR A 16 -3.71 10.98 -10.03
N THR A 17 -4.30 11.91 -10.76
CA THR A 17 -4.29 13.33 -10.38
C THR A 17 -5.69 13.94 -10.56
N ARG A 18 -6.16 14.66 -9.53
CA ARG A 18 -7.41 15.40 -9.60
C ARG A 18 -7.29 16.72 -8.85
N GLY A 19 -7.66 17.84 -9.52
CA GLY A 19 -7.66 19.17 -8.90
C GLY A 19 -6.29 19.62 -8.37
N GLY A 20 -5.20 19.17 -9.00
CA GLY A 20 -3.82 19.45 -8.56
C GLY A 20 -3.28 18.52 -7.48
N ASN A 21 -4.12 17.64 -6.91
CA ASN A 21 -3.68 16.59 -5.98
C ASN A 21 -3.27 15.33 -6.74
N THR A 22 -2.14 14.77 -6.38
CA THR A 22 -1.59 13.54 -6.98
C THR A 22 -1.50 12.47 -5.90
N VAL A 23 -2.03 11.28 -6.18
CA VAL A 23 -1.97 10.12 -5.28
C VAL A 23 -1.48 8.89 -6.04
N HIS A 24 -0.82 8.00 -5.32
CA HIS A 24 -0.33 6.73 -5.82
C HIS A 24 -1.15 5.58 -5.26
N CYS A 25 -1.48 4.63 -6.12
CA CYS A 25 -1.88 3.28 -5.74
C CYS A 25 -0.91 2.28 -6.35
N TYR A 26 -0.89 1.06 -5.84
CA TYR A 26 0.13 0.08 -6.21
C TYR A 26 -0.54 -1.23 -6.61
N LEU A 27 -0.17 -1.74 -7.77
CA LEU A 27 -0.63 -3.03 -8.29
C LEU A 27 0.52 -4.02 -8.27
N VAL A 28 0.28 -5.20 -7.71
CA VAL A 28 1.22 -6.32 -7.73
C VAL A 28 0.48 -7.57 -8.19
N TRP A 29 1.17 -8.46 -8.91
CA TRP A 29 0.61 -9.77 -9.28
C TRP A 29 1.67 -10.86 -9.22
N ASP A 30 1.20 -12.07 -8.99
CA ASP A 30 2.02 -13.26 -9.08
C ASP A 30 2.28 -13.63 -10.54
N GLU A 31 3.53 -13.87 -10.90
CA GLU A 31 3.94 -14.14 -12.29
C GLU A 31 3.35 -15.44 -12.84
N VAL A 32 3.15 -16.42 -11.98
CA VAL A 32 2.71 -17.76 -12.38
C VAL A 32 1.18 -17.84 -12.39
N THR A 33 0.54 -17.46 -11.29
CA THR A 33 -0.93 -17.60 -11.15
C THR A 33 -1.70 -16.45 -11.77
N ARG A 34 -1.05 -15.30 -12.02
CA ARG A 34 -1.66 -14.04 -12.46
C ARG A 34 -2.68 -13.45 -11.47
N GLU A 35 -2.74 -13.98 -10.26
CA GLU A 35 -3.52 -13.36 -9.20
C GLU A 35 -2.90 -12.01 -8.82
N ALA A 36 -3.74 -10.97 -8.75
CA ALA A 36 -3.30 -9.61 -8.48
C ALA A 36 -3.90 -9.05 -7.18
N ALA A 37 -3.14 -8.17 -6.56
CA ALA A 37 -3.54 -7.34 -5.44
C ALA A 37 -3.32 -5.86 -5.77
N LEU A 38 -4.29 -5.04 -5.40
CA LEU A 38 -4.23 -3.59 -5.50
C LEU A 38 -4.14 -3.00 -4.09
N PHE A 39 -3.32 -1.99 -3.90
CA PHE A 39 -3.17 -1.23 -2.66
C PHE A 39 -3.61 0.20 -2.90
N ASP A 40 -4.70 0.60 -2.25
CA ASP A 40 -5.48 1.80 -2.50
C ASP A 40 -6.04 1.85 -3.93
N THR A 41 -6.87 2.83 -4.25
CA THR A 41 -7.53 2.89 -5.56
C THR A 41 -7.13 4.11 -6.38
N GLY A 42 -6.63 5.16 -5.72
CA GLY A 42 -6.47 6.44 -6.38
C GLY A 42 -7.81 7.07 -6.75
N PHE A 43 -7.75 8.06 -7.64
CA PHE A 43 -8.93 8.78 -8.12
C PHE A 43 -9.69 8.08 -9.25
N GLU A 44 -9.02 7.21 -10.02
CA GLU A 44 -9.53 6.67 -11.27
C GLU A 44 -9.22 5.18 -11.41
N ALA A 45 -10.22 4.39 -11.84
CA ALA A 45 -10.07 2.95 -12.02
C ALA A 45 -9.48 2.56 -13.40
N GLU A 46 -9.61 3.41 -14.41
CA GLU A 46 -9.23 3.09 -15.79
C GLU A 46 -7.77 2.70 -15.96
N PRO A 47 -6.77 3.40 -15.34
CA PRO A 47 -5.37 2.97 -15.41
C PRO A 47 -5.14 1.58 -14.80
N ILE A 48 -5.92 1.22 -13.76
CA ILE A 48 -5.86 -0.09 -13.11
C ILE A 48 -6.39 -1.17 -14.06
N PHE A 49 -7.55 -0.93 -14.67
CA PHE A 49 -8.15 -1.87 -15.63
C PHE A 49 -7.22 -2.15 -16.79
N LYS A 50 -6.64 -1.09 -17.37
CA LYS A 50 -5.70 -1.19 -18.46
C LYS A 50 -4.48 -2.06 -18.12
N LEU A 51 -3.85 -1.82 -16.97
CA LEU A 51 -2.71 -2.62 -16.52
C LEU A 51 -3.05 -4.08 -16.28
N LEU A 52 -4.22 -4.37 -15.69
CA LEU A 52 -4.68 -5.74 -15.50
C LEU A 52 -4.87 -6.47 -16.84
N GLU A 53 -5.50 -5.82 -17.82
CA GLU A 53 -5.73 -6.38 -19.16
C GLU A 53 -4.41 -6.60 -19.91
N GLU A 54 -3.52 -5.61 -19.94
CA GLU A 54 -2.21 -5.69 -20.62
C GLU A 54 -1.33 -6.81 -20.09
N ASN A 55 -1.47 -7.16 -18.80
CA ASN A 55 -0.65 -8.18 -18.16
C ASN A 55 -1.39 -9.50 -17.95
N GLY A 56 -2.65 -9.63 -18.37
CA GLY A 56 -3.46 -10.82 -18.14
C GLY A 56 -3.60 -11.17 -16.66
N ALA A 57 -3.60 -10.15 -15.80
CA ALA A 57 -3.70 -10.30 -14.35
C ALA A 57 -5.15 -10.22 -13.88
N GLU A 58 -5.50 -11.04 -12.89
CA GLU A 58 -6.85 -11.10 -12.32
C GLU A 58 -6.86 -10.51 -10.91
N LEU A 59 -7.55 -9.39 -10.75
CA LEU A 59 -7.63 -8.71 -9.44
C LEU A 59 -8.47 -9.52 -8.45
N LYS A 60 -7.83 -10.05 -7.41
CA LYS A 60 -8.45 -10.86 -6.35
C LYS A 60 -8.56 -10.10 -5.03
N HIS A 61 -7.62 -9.21 -4.74
CA HIS A 61 -7.51 -8.53 -3.45
C HIS A 61 -7.33 -7.03 -3.62
N LEU A 62 -8.03 -6.25 -2.79
CA LEU A 62 -7.83 -4.82 -2.60
C LEU A 62 -7.50 -4.57 -1.13
N PHE A 63 -6.36 -3.95 -0.88
CA PHE A 63 -5.89 -3.53 0.43
C PHE A 63 -6.00 -2.00 0.52
N ILE A 64 -6.73 -1.50 1.50
CA ILE A 64 -6.95 -0.07 1.70
C ILE A 64 -6.13 0.37 2.90
N THR A 65 -5.18 1.30 2.69
CA THR A 65 -4.31 1.81 3.75
C THR A 65 -5.07 2.68 4.74
N HIS A 66 -5.97 3.51 4.27
CA HIS A 66 -6.87 4.35 5.08
C HIS A 66 -8.01 4.93 4.23
N SER A 67 -8.99 5.54 4.88
CA SER A 67 -10.26 5.93 4.25
C SER A 67 -10.31 7.35 3.70
N HIS A 68 -9.19 8.05 3.51
CA HIS A 68 -9.23 9.34 2.82
C HIS A 68 -9.65 9.17 1.37
N TYR A 69 -10.40 10.16 0.87
CA TYR A 69 -11.11 10.06 -0.41
C TYR A 69 -10.22 9.74 -1.60
N ASP A 70 -9.02 10.31 -1.65
CA ASP A 70 -8.04 10.11 -2.71
C ASP A 70 -7.46 8.69 -2.75
N HIS A 71 -7.57 7.94 -1.64
CA HIS A 71 -7.17 6.54 -1.56
C HIS A 71 -8.29 5.56 -1.93
N ILE A 72 -9.57 5.99 -1.89
CA ILE A 72 -10.73 5.10 -2.07
C ILE A 72 -11.72 5.55 -3.15
N GLU A 73 -11.46 6.65 -3.86
CA GLU A 73 -12.41 7.25 -4.81
C GLU A 73 -12.84 6.28 -5.91
N ALA A 74 -11.89 5.45 -6.42
CA ALA A 74 -12.21 4.48 -7.47
C ALA A 74 -12.74 3.13 -6.94
N LEU A 75 -13.10 3.02 -5.65
CA LEU A 75 -13.61 1.78 -5.06
C LEU A 75 -14.90 1.27 -5.72
N ALA A 76 -15.84 2.18 -6.02
CA ALA A 76 -17.13 1.79 -6.60
C ALA A 76 -16.99 1.11 -7.97
N PRO A 77 -16.31 1.69 -8.98
CA PRO A 77 -16.10 1.03 -10.27
C PRO A 77 -15.28 -0.26 -10.17
N LEU A 78 -14.35 -0.36 -9.22
CA LEU A 78 -13.62 -1.61 -8.99
C LEU A 78 -14.54 -2.73 -8.48
N ARG A 79 -15.45 -2.43 -7.55
CA ARG A 79 -16.44 -3.41 -7.05
C ARG A 79 -17.45 -3.82 -8.11
N GLU A 80 -17.83 -2.90 -8.97
CA GLU A 80 -18.73 -3.19 -10.11
C GLU A 80 -18.06 -4.15 -11.10
N ARG A 81 -16.80 -3.88 -11.47
CA ARG A 81 -16.03 -4.70 -12.40
C ARG A 81 -15.65 -6.06 -11.82
N PHE A 82 -15.33 -6.11 -10.52
CA PHE A 82 -14.86 -7.30 -9.81
C PHE A 82 -15.76 -7.63 -8.60
N PRO A 83 -16.94 -8.21 -8.81
CA PRO A 83 -17.91 -8.42 -7.73
C PRO A 83 -17.43 -9.42 -6.66
N THR A 84 -16.44 -10.25 -6.97
CA THR A 84 -15.81 -11.20 -6.03
C THR A 84 -14.56 -10.66 -5.35
N LEU A 85 -14.23 -9.38 -5.57
CA LEU A 85 -13.05 -8.72 -5.00
C LEU A 85 -13.06 -8.78 -3.47
N ARG A 86 -11.99 -9.33 -2.89
CA ARG A 86 -11.80 -9.34 -1.44
C ARG A 86 -11.15 -8.04 -1.00
N ILE A 87 -11.82 -7.33 -0.10
CA ILE A 87 -11.34 -6.06 0.43
C ILE A 87 -10.75 -6.28 1.83
N HIS A 88 -9.60 -5.67 2.09
CA HIS A 88 -8.89 -5.70 3.37
C HIS A 88 -8.70 -4.26 3.86
N THR A 89 -9.24 -3.93 5.03
CA THR A 89 -9.26 -2.55 5.53
C THR A 89 -9.54 -2.49 7.03
N ASP A 90 -9.18 -1.38 7.66
CA ASP A 90 -9.61 -1.04 9.02
C ASP A 90 -10.64 0.09 9.05
N MET A 91 -11.16 0.51 7.88
CA MET A 91 -12.18 1.54 7.76
C MET A 91 -13.31 1.33 8.75
N LYS A 92 -13.69 2.41 9.45
CA LYS A 92 -14.85 2.40 10.34
C LYS A 92 -16.12 2.01 9.57
N GLY A 93 -16.90 1.08 10.13
CA GLY A 93 -18.13 0.61 9.48
C GLY A 93 -17.94 -0.41 8.36
N ALA A 94 -16.71 -0.79 8.01
CA ALA A 94 -16.49 -1.88 7.07
C ALA A 94 -17.07 -3.20 7.61
N PRO A 95 -17.63 -4.06 6.72
CA PRO A 95 -18.13 -5.37 7.12
C PRO A 95 -17.05 -6.21 7.82
N PRO A 96 -17.41 -7.06 8.81
CA PRO A 96 -16.42 -7.84 9.57
C PRO A 96 -15.49 -8.70 8.72
N GLN A 97 -15.96 -9.23 7.60
CA GLN A 97 -15.16 -10.04 6.67
C GLN A 97 -14.09 -9.24 5.92
N ASN A 98 -14.21 -7.91 5.88
CA ASN A 98 -13.25 -7.00 5.23
C ASN A 98 -12.24 -6.43 6.23
N LYS A 99 -12.47 -6.60 7.54
CA LYS A 99 -11.56 -6.09 8.55
C LYS A 99 -10.27 -6.89 8.59
N ASN A 100 -9.15 -6.18 8.63
CA ASN A 100 -7.86 -6.82 8.88
C ASN A 100 -7.89 -7.51 10.25
N ARG A 101 -7.22 -8.64 10.35
CA ARG A 101 -6.95 -9.31 11.60
C ARG A 101 -5.47 -9.20 11.91
N ARG A 102 -5.17 -8.97 13.15
CA ARG A 102 -3.78 -8.89 13.62
C ARG A 102 -3.03 -10.18 13.28
N ASN A 103 -1.85 -10.05 12.67
CA ASN A 103 -0.99 -11.15 12.25
C ASN A 103 -1.56 -12.03 11.11
N ASP A 104 -2.64 -11.62 10.44
CA ASP A 104 -3.09 -12.31 9.24
C ASP A 104 -2.05 -12.16 8.12
N CYS A 105 -1.88 -13.25 7.37
CA CYS A 105 -1.11 -13.28 6.15
C CYS A 105 -2.06 -13.67 5.00
N VAL A 106 -2.26 -12.75 4.07
CA VAL A 106 -3.04 -12.99 2.86
C VAL A 106 -2.10 -13.43 1.75
N HIS A 107 -2.43 -14.52 1.09
CA HIS A 107 -1.68 -15.00 -0.07
C HIS A 107 -2.29 -14.47 -1.37
N VAL A 108 -1.44 -14.01 -2.27
CA VAL A 108 -1.76 -13.60 -3.63
C VAL A 108 -0.82 -14.39 -4.55
N GLY A 109 -1.27 -15.58 -4.97
CA GLY A 109 -0.35 -16.57 -5.52
C GLY A 109 0.76 -16.92 -4.52
N SER A 110 2.01 -16.75 -4.90
CA SER A 110 3.19 -16.94 -4.04
C SER A 110 3.53 -15.73 -3.17
N LEU A 111 2.90 -14.58 -3.42
CA LEU A 111 3.14 -13.37 -2.64
C LEU A 111 2.43 -13.44 -1.28
N ARG A 112 3.05 -12.87 -0.26
CA ARG A 112 2.53 -12.80 1.11
C ARG A 112 2.30 -11.34 1.48
N VAL A 113 1.08 -11.01 1.89
CA VAL A 113 0.72 -9.67 2.36
C VAL A 113 0.35 -9.75 3.83
N THR A 114 1.09 -9.03 4.67
CA THR A 114 0.80 -8.87 6.10
C THR A 114 0.43 -7.43 6.39
N ASN A 115 -0.27 -7.19 7.51
CA ASN A 115 -0.70 -5.87 7.91
C ASN A 115 -0.06 -5.43 9.22
N ARG A 116 0.14 -4.12 9.39
CA ARG A 116 0.58 -3.45 10.62
C ARG A 116 -0.24 -2.19 10.85
N GLU A 117 -0.76 -2.03 12.06
CA GLU A 117 -1.51 -0.82 12.42
C GLU A 117 -0.59 0.40 12.49
N THR A 118 -0.90 1.41 11.70
CA THR A 118 -0.16 2.68 11.64
C THR A 118 -1.11 3.89 11.78
N PRO A 119 -1.93 3.93 12.85
CA PRO A 119 -2.80 5.08 13.09
C PRO A 119 -2.00 6.34 13.41
N GLY A 120 -2.62 7.49 13.16
CA GLY A 120 -2.06 8.81 13.46
C GLY A 120 -2.44 9.83 12.40
N HIS A 121 -2.03 9.66 11.14
CA HIS A 121 -2.53 10.44 10.01
C HIS A 121 -4.04 10.20 9.82
N ALA A 122 -4.45 8.95 9.88
CA ALA A 122 -5.84 8.51 9.93
C ALA A 122 -6.00 7.48 11.06
N GLU A 123 -7.20 7.43 11.69
CA GLU A 123 -7.49 6.46 12.77
C GLU A 123 -7.41 5.01 12.29
N ASP A 124 -7.81 4.78 11.04
CA ASP A 124 -7.84 3.47 10.35
C ASP A 124 -6.56 3.17 9.56
N GLY A 125 -5.47 3.90 9.84
CA GLY A 125 -4.20 3.76 9.13
C GLY A 125 -3.58 2.38 9.25
N VAL A 126 -3.28 1.75 8.11
CA VAL A 126 -2.65 0.43 7.99
C VAL A 126 -1.50 0.48 7.00
N THR A 127 -0.39 -0.11 7.36
CA THR A 127 0.72 -0.43 6.46
C THR A 127 0.64 -1.88 6.04
N TYR A 128 0.70 -2.15 4.75
CA TYR A 128 0.77 -3.50 4.20
C TYR A 128 2.20 -3.83 3.78
N ILE A 129 2.68 -5.00 4.19
CA ILE A 129 4.02 -5.48 3.85
C ILE A 129 3.89 -6.64 2.90
N ILE A 130 4.47 -6.48 1.71
CA ILE A 130 4.51 -7.49 0.67
C ILE A 130 5.86 -8.18 0.77
N GLY A 131 5.84 -9.47 1.02
CA GLY A 131 7.00 -10.34 0.98
C GLY A 131 6.85 -11.37 -0.14
N ASN A 132 7.97 -11.88 -0.60
CA ASN A 132 7.97 -13.00 -1.52
C ASN A 132 8.48 -14.26 -0.81
N TRP A 133 8.27 -15.39 -1.42
CA TRP A 133 8.85 -16.65 -1.00
C TRP A 133 9.80 -17.14 -2.08
N PRO A 134 11.06 -17.48 -1.75
CA PRO A 134 11.72 -17.48 -0.44
C PRO A 134 11.98 -16.08 0.15
N GLU A 135 12.28 -16.03 1.46
CA GLU A 135 12.31 -14.84 2.31
C GLU A 135 13.46 -13.84 2.03
N ASP A 136 14.28 -14.10 1.04
CA ASP A 136 15.53 -13.34 0.78
C ASP A 136 15.30 -12.08 -0.09
N ALA A 137 14.11 -11.91 -0.69
CA ALA A 137 13.83 -10.72 -1.47
C ALA A 137 13.52 -9.52 -0.55
N PRO A 138 13.96 -8.31 -0.91
CA PRO A 138 13.59 -7.10 -0.18
C PRO A 138 12.07 -6.98 -0.06
N HIS A 139 11.57 -6.60 1.12
CA HIS A 139 10.16 -6.36 1.32
C HIS A 139 9.73 -5.03 0.70
N VAL A 140 8.45 -4.94 0.35
CA VAL A 140 7.78 -3.69 -0.03
C VAL A 140 6.76 -3.34 1.06
N ALA A 141 6.81 -2.13 1.57
CA ALA A 141 5.86 -1.60 2.52
C ALA A 141 5.00 -0.52 1.84
N VAL A 142 3.71 -0.79 1.66
CA VAL A 142 2.74 0.21 1.22
C VAL A 142 2.17 0.87 2.46
N VAL A 143 2.54 2.12 2.66
CA VAL A 143 2.39 2.82 3.95
C VAL A 143 1.24 3.84 3.98
N GLY A 144 0.55 4.04 2.85
CA GLY A 144 -0.41 5.15 2.73
C GLY A 144 0.26 6.47 3.07
N ASP A 145 -0.35 7.23 3.94
CA ASP A 145 0.13 8.55 4.35
C ASP A 145 0.80 8.56 5.73
N ALA A 146 1.25 7.41 6.22
CA ALA A 146 1.95 7.35 7.50
C ALA A 146 3.33 8.03 7.45
N ILE A 147 4.09 7.83 6.37
CA ILE A 147 5.41 8.42 6.13
C ILE A 147 5.60 8.68 4.64
N PHE A 148 6.31 9.75 4.30
CA PHE A 148 6.72 10.12 2.96
C PHE A 148 8.25 10.23 2.88
N ALA A 149 8.80 10.27 1.67
CA ALA A 149 10.22 10.55 1.48
C ALA A 149 10.60 11.92 2.08
N GLY A 150 11.37 11.92 3.16
CA GLY A 150 11.79 13.11 3.89
C GLY A 150 10.69 13.83 4.67
N SER A 151 9.51 13.21 4.87
CA SER A 151 8.36 13.83 5.55
C SER A 151 7.47 12.79 6.23
N MET A 152 6.35 13.22 6.78
CA MET A 152 5.29 12.35 7.29
C MET A 152 3.92 12.96 7.04
N GLY A 153 2.87 12.13 7.05
CA GLY A 153 1.50 12.58 6.94
C GLY A 153 1.09 13.49 8.10
N GLY A 154 0.29 14.52 7.81
CA GLY A 154 -0.24 15.41 8.84
C GLY A 154 -1.11 14.62 9.82
N ALA A 155 -0.83 14.69 11.11
CA ALA A 155 -1.52 13.90 12.14
C ALA A 155 -2.21 14.78 13.21
N LYS A 156 -2.32 16.09 12.99
CA LYS A 156 -2.97 17.03 13.90
C LYS A 156 -2.54 16.79 15.36
N GLU A 157 -3.50 16.51 16.25
CA GLU A 157 -3.29 16.21 17.67
C GLU A 157 -2.64 14.81 17.92
N HIS A 158 -2.60 13.95 16.93
CA HIS A 158 -2.04 12.58 17.02
C HIS A 158 -0.58 12.47 16.56
N GLY A 159 0.14 13.59 16.44
CA GLY A 159 1.50 13.62 15.89
C GLY A 159 2.48 12.70 16.61
N GLU A 160 2.46 12.64 17.93
CA GLU A 160 3.35 11.74 18.70
C GLU A 160 2.97 10.27 18.55
N LEU A 161 1.67 9.94 18.48
CA LEU A 161 1.21 8.60 18.18
C LEU A 161 1.68 8.17 16.77
N ALA A 162 1.49 9.03 15.77
CA ALA A 162 1.91 8.76 14.40
C ALA A 162 3.41 8.47 14.33
N LYS A 163 4.26 9.31 14.95
CA LYS A 163 5.71 9.10 15.00
C LYS A 163 6.09 7.78 15.69
N ALA A 164 5.46 7.49 16.83
CA ALA A 164 5.70 6.25 17.56
C ALA A 164 5.35 5.02 16.70
N LYS A 165 4.20 5.06 16.03
CA LYS A 165 3.76 3.97 15.14
C LYS A 165 4.65 3.80 13.92
N VAL A 166 5.08 4.88 13.28
CA VAL A 166 6.03 4.81 12.16
C VAL A 166 7.34 4.19 12.60
N ARG A 167 7.93 4.61 13.74
CA ARG A 167 9.16 4.00 14.28
C ARG A 167 8.99 2.51 14.56
N GLU A 168 7.90 2.15 15.24
CA GLU A 168 7.62 0.78 15.65
C GLU A 168 7.31 -0.14 14.48
N GLN A 169 6.47 0.29 13.55
CA GLN A 169 5.85 -0.58 12.55
C GLN A 169 6.49 -0.51 11.17
N ILE A 170 7.12 0.61 10.82
CA ILE A 170 7.71 0.83 9.49
C ILE A 170 9.24 0.90 9.58
N LEU A 171 9.77 1.80 10.40
CA LEU A 171 11.22 1.98 10.49
C LEU A 171 11.94 0.83 11.22
N SER A 172 11.22 -0.11 11.81
CA SER A 172 11.75 -1.38 12.36
C SER A 172 11.97 -2.46 11.29
N LEU A 173 11.47 -2.25 10.08
CA LEU A 173 11.67 -3.18 8.96
C LEU A 173 13.12 -3.21 8.49
N PRO A 174 13.54 -4.25 7.72
CA PRO A 174 14.88 -4.31 7.14
C PRO A 174 15.25 -3.02 6.39
N PRO A 175 16.52 -2.60 6.41
CA PRO A 175 16.95 -1.32 5.83
C PRO A 175 16.66 -1.16 4.33
N ASP A 176 16.68 -2.25 3.59
CA ASP A 176 16.43 -2.32 2.14
C ASP A 176 14.95 -2.39 1.77
N THR A 177 14.04 -2.42 2.76
CA THR A 177 12.60 -2.40 2.51
C THR A 177 12.22 -1.14 1.74
N LEU A 178 11.56 -1.33 0.59
CA LEU A 178 11.02 -0.24 -0.22
C LEU A 178 9.78 0.34 0.46
N ILE A 179 9.75 1.65 0.65
CA ILE A 179 8.59 2.38 1.17
C ILE A 179 7.82 3.00 0.01
N CYS A 180 6.55 2.63 -0.10
CA CYS A 180 5.60 3.05 -1.11
C CYS A 180 4.49 3.87 -0.45
N ALA A 181 4.61 5.18 -0.51
CA ALA A 181 3.67 6.11 0.11
C ALA A 181 2.54 6.51 -0.84
N GLY A 182 1.45 7.06 -0.30
CA GLY A 182 0.35 7.62 -1.08
C GLY A 182 0.76 8.85 -1.90
N HIS A 183 1.76 9.59 -1.44
CA HIS A 183 2.25 10.80 -2.10
C HIS A 183 3.77 10.85 -2.12
N GLY A 184 4.33 11.55 -3.14
CA GLY A 184 5.76 11.75 -3.29
C GLY A 184 6.52 10.55 -3.88
N PRO A 185 7.85 10.60 -3.91
CA PRO A 185 8.66 9.56 -4.50
C PRO A 185 8.78 8.32 -3.58
N LEU A 186 9.16 7.20 -4.19
CA LEU A 186 9.57 5.99 -3.46
C LEU A 186 10.83 6.27 -2.63
N THR A 187 10.95 5.60 -1.48
CA THR A 187 12.11 5.69 -0.61
C THR A 187 12.40 4.33 0.05
N THR A 188 13.34 4.26 0.97
CA THR A 188 13.65 3.04 1.72
C THR A 188 13.71 3.30 3.21
N VAL A 189 13.58 2.24 4.01
CA VAL A 189 13.73 2.34 5.46
C VAL A 189 15.09 2.93 5.84
N ALA A 190 16.17 2.55 5.16
CA ALA A 190 17.51 3.08 5.41
C ALA A 190 17.59 4.59 5.16
N GLN A 191 17.01 5.07 4.05
CA GLN A 191 17.00 6.50 3.72
C GLN A 191 16.21 7.32 4.73
N GLU A 192 15.04 6.85 5.12
CA GLU A 192 14.18 7.58 6.07
C GLU A 192 14.77 7.58 7.49
N ARG A 193 15.41 6.49 7.92
CA ARG A 193 16.14 6.48 9.19
C ARG A 193 17.31 7.48 9.22
N ALA A 194 17.98 7.65 8.09
CA ALA A 194 19.17 8.49 8.00
C ALA A 194 18.86 9.98 7.83
N ALA A 195 17.77 10.33 7.16
CA ALA A 195 17.57 11.69 6.65
C ALA A 195 16.18 12.30 6.89
N ASN A 196 15.19 11.52 7.35
CA ASN A 196 13.86 12.08 7.59
C ASN A 196 13.87 12.93 8.88
N PRO A 197 13.55 14.24 8.80
CA PRO A 197 13.67 15.15 9.94
C PRO A 197 12.63 14.93 11.05
N PHE A 198 11.64 14.05 10.84
CA PHE A 198 10.59 13.74 11.82
C PHE A 198 10.93 12.53 12.72
N PHE A 199 11.98 11.77 12.36
CA PHE A 199 12.30 10.50 13.05
C PHE A 199 13.71 10.38 13.57
#